data_e3b9ddc86c2ad20a2e51061282e80465
#
_entry.id   e3b9ddc86c2ad20a2e51061282e80465
#
_cell.length_a   1.000
_cell.length_b   1.000
_cell.length_c   1.000
_cell.angle_alpha   90.00
_cell.angle_beta   90.00
_cell.angle_gamma   90.00
#
_symmetry.space_group_name_H-M   'P 1'
#
loop_
_entity.id
_entity.type
_entity.pdbx_description
1 polymer ?
#
loop_
_entity_poly.entity_id
_entity_poly.type
_entity_poly.pdbx_seq_one_letter_code
_entity_poly.pdbx_strand_id
1 'polypeptide(L)'
;KKLYLFPERLRCMFLHLWCLGLRASEVCTLKGNAYYQQGEDYWIQVYQVKMKNYKRIPIPQALYQIMKVYLKKHEIQPEEFIFKNSRGGACLYGTFRTQMIEACRENKIANGEYLFQSHDYRHTVATMFYDSHVSLQSIRDYLGHTYEEMTRQYIDYMPQRIAKANDEFFEMQGSSLASWLKKEEKDGE
;
A
#
# COMPACT_ATOMS: atom_id res chain seq x y z
N LYS A 1 -6.94 -7.05 12.29
CA LYS A 1 -6.95 -8.20 13.25
C LYS A 1 -7.93 -9.31 12.86
N LYS A 2 -9.04 -9.04 12.15
CA LYS A 2 -10.05 -10.06 11.75
C LYS A 2 -9.87 -10.64 10.34
N LEU A 3 -8.78 -10.35 9.65
CA LEU A 3 -8.56 -10.79 8.27
C LEU A 3 -8.58 -12.32 8.10
N TYR A 4 -8.19 -13.07 9.14
CA TYR A 4 -8.22 -14.54 9.11
C TYR A 4 -9.63 -15.14 8.94
N LEU A 5 -10.69 -14.36 9.20
CA LEU A 5 -12.09 -14.77 9.01
C LEU A 5 -12.56 -14.71 7.55
N PHE A 6 -11.82 -13.98 6.72
CA PHE A 6 -12.16 -13.81 5.30
C PHE A 6 -11.76 -15.03 4.48
N PRO A 7 -12.47 -15.33 3.38
CA PRO A 7 -12.04 -16.34 2.42
C PRO A 7 -10.59 -16.13 1.99
N GLU A 8 -9.82 -17.21 1.86
CA GLU A 8 -8.38 -17.18 1.57
C GLU A 8 -8.04 -16.31 0.35
N ARG A 9 -8.83 -16.45 -0.72
CA ARG A 9 -8.69 -15.65 -1.94
C ARG A 9 -8.78 -14.15 -1.65
N LEU A 10 -9.80 -13.72 -0.90
CA LEU A 10 -9.98 -12.30 -0.54
C LEU A 10 -8.86 -11.80 0.38
N ARG A 11 -8.38 -12.65 1.30
CA ARG A 11 -7.21 -12.32 2.14
C ARG A 11 -5.97 -12.03 1.30
N CYS A 12 -5.67 -12.92 0.35
CA CYS A 12 -4.53 -12.75 -0.55
C CYS A 12 -4.67 -11.48 -1.39
N MET A 13 -5.84 -11.22 -1.98
CA MET A 13 -6.09 -9.99 -2.74
C MET A 13 -5.92 -8.73 -1.86
N PHE A 14 -6.47 -8.76 -0.66
CA PHE A 14 -6.37 -7.65 0.29
C PHE A 14 -4.93 -7.35 0.72
N LEU A 15 -4.11 -8.39 0.94
CA LEU A 15 -2.71 -8.20 1.33
C LEU A 15 -1.92 -7.39 0.31
N HIS A 16 -2.21 -7.52 -0.98
CA HIS A 16 -1.56 -6.72 -2.01
C HIS A 16 -1.93 -5.24 -1.94
N LEU A 17 -3.18 -4.94 -1.60
CA LEU A 17 -3.61 -3.56 -1.38
C LEU A 17 -2.93 -2.98 -0.13
N TRP A 18 -2.94 -3.74 0.95
CA TRP A 18 -2.47 -3.31 2.26
C TRP A 18 -0.94 -3.18 2.33
N CYS A 19 -0.20 -4.16 1.80
CA CYS A 19 1.27 -4.16 1.86
C CYS A 19 1.91 -3.29 0.79
N LEU A 20 1.31 -3.24 -0.42
CA LEU A 20 1.97 -2.69 -1.60
C LEU A 20 1.27 -1.45 -2.17
N GLY A 21 0.08 -1.14 -1.73
CA GLY A 21 -0.71 -0.04 -2.30
C GLY A 21 -1.06 -0.24 -3.78
N LEU A 22 -1.16 -1.50 -4.26
CA LEU A 22 -1.54 -1.77 -5.64
C LEU A 22 -2.96 -1.28 -5.93
N ARG A 23 -3.23 -0.91 -7.18
CA ARG A 23 -4.62 -0.70 -7.62
C ARG A 23 -5.36 -2.04 -7.62
N ALA A 24 -6.64 -2.03 -7.28
CA ALA A 24 -7.42 -3.26 -7.29
C ALA A 24 -7.46 -3.94 -8.67
N SER A 25 -7.46 -3.17 -9.76
CA SER A 25 -7.34 -3.69 -11.12
C SER A 25 -6.00 -4.39 -11.38
N GLU A 26 -4.91 -3.89 -10.79
CA GLU A 26 -3.58 -4.51 -10.87
C GLU A 26 -3.59 -5.87 -10.13
N VAL A 27 -4.20 -5.93 -8.94
CA VAL A 27 -4.36 -7.18 -8.17
C VAL A 27 -5.20 -8.19 -8.94
N CYS A 28 -6.31 -7.76 -9.52
CA CYS A 28 -7.22 -8.63 -10.28
C CYS A 28 -6.55 -9.30 -11.50
N THR A 29 -5.52 -8.67 -12.07
CA THR A 29 -4.84 -9.14 -13.28
C THR A 29 -3.50 -9.82 -13.01
N LEU A 30 -3.16 -10.12 -11.74
CA LEU A 30 -1.95 -10.85 -11.40
C LEU A 30 -1.94 -12.25 -11.97
N LYS A 31 -0.80 -12.66 -12.52
CA LYS A 31 -0.56 -14.00 -13.09
C LYS A 31 0.33 -14.85 -12.20
N GLY A 32 0.32 -16.16 -12.39
CA GLY A 32 1.10 -17.11 -11.60
C GLY A 32 2.61 -16.86 -11.61
N ASN A 33 3.14 -16.28 -12.69
CA ASN A 33 4.55 -15.90 -12.84
C ASN A 33 4.91 -14.51 -12.28
N ALA A 34 3.95 -13.84 -11.60
CA ALA A 34 4.18 -12.47 -11.11
C ALA A 34 5.29 -12.38 -10.04
N TYR A 35 5.51 -13.42 -9.23
CA TYR A 35 6.43 -13.38 -8.10
C TYR A 35 7.75 -14.06 -8.42
N TYR A 36 8.85 -13.36 -8.14
CA TYR A 36 10.18 -13.90 -8.34
C TYR A 36 11.16 -13.40 -7.25
N GLN A 37 12.28 -14.09 -7.12
CA GLN A 37 13.38 -13.71 -6.24
C GLN A 37 14.58 -13.31 -7.10
N GLN A 38 15.26 -12.25 -6.70
CA GLN A 38 16.49 -11.79 -7.32
C GLN A 38 17.51 -11.49 -6.22
N GLY A 39 18.54 -12.32 -6.13
CA GLY A 39 19.45 -12.28 -4.98
C GLY A 39 18.72 -12.60 -3.69
N GLU A 40 18.85 -11.73 -2.70
CA GLU A 40 18.15 -11.84 -1.41
C GLU A 40 16.79 -11.14 -1.41
N ASP A 41 16.43 -10.41 -2.45
CA ASP A 41 15.23 -9.62 -2.56
C ASP A 41 14.09 -10.35 -3.25
N TYR A 42 12.87 -10.06 -2.81
CA TYR A 42 11.63 -10.59 -3.37
C TYR A 42 10.90 -9.50 -4.13
N TRP A 43 10.37 -9.86 -5.30
CA TRP A 43 9.79 -8.93 -6.26
C TRP A 43 8.45 -9.41 -6.78
N ILE A 44 7.63 -8.46 -7.20
CA ILE A 44 6.42 -8.70 -7.97
C ILE A 44 6.46 -7.90 -9.28
N GLN A 45 6.07 -8.54 -10.37
CA GLN A 45 5.81 -7.89 -11.65
C GLN A 45 4.32 -7.69 -11.82
N VAL A 46 3.90 -6.45 -12.03
CA VAL A 46 2.49 -6.05 -12.08
C VAL A 46 2.19 -5.38 -13.41
N TYR A 47 1.11 -5.83 -14.08
CA TYR A 47 0.63 -5.16 -15.28
C TYR A 47 -0.20 -3.93 -14.93
N GLN A 48 0.22 -2.77 -15.41
CA GLN A 48 -0.47 -1.50 -15.22
C GLN A 48 -1.47 -1.30 -16.37
N VAL A 49 -2.74 -1.57 -16.13
CA VAL A 49 -3.80 -1.54 -17.15
C VAL A 49 -3.91 -0.19 -17.84
N LYS A 50 -3.80 0.91 -17.09
CA LYS A 50 -3.86 2.28 -17.66
C LYS A 50 -2.66 2.62 -18.53
N MET A 51 -1.48 2.18 -18.15
CA MET A 51 -0.20 2.51 -18.81
C MET A 51 0.19 1.49 -19.88
N LYS A 52 -0.52 0.37 -19.95
CA LYS A 52 -0.25 -0.76 -20.85
C LYS A 52 1.19 -1.26 -20.79
N ASN A 53 1.78 -1.23 -19.58
CA ASN A 53 3.15 -1.68 -19.34
C ASN A 53 3.24 -2.46 -18.03
N TYR A 54 4.40 -3.09 -17.80
CA TYR A 54 4.71 -3.76 -16.54
C TYR A 54 5.56 -2.88 -15.65
N LYS A 55 5.25 -2.88 -14.34
CA LYS A 55 6.15 -2.38 -13.30
C LYS A 55 6.65 -3.54 -12.45
N ARG A 56 7.84 -3.38 -11.88
CA ARG A 56 8.46 -4.31 -10.94
C ARG A 56 8.70 -3.57 -9.65
N ILE A 57 8.23 -4.12 -8.55
CA ILE A 57 8.38 -3.51 -7.23
C ILE A 57 8.86 -4.57 -6.23
N PRO A 58 9.68 -4.17 -5.23
CA PRO A 58 10.06 -5.06 -4.13
C PRO A 58 8.85 -5.35 -3.25
N ILE A 59 8.81 -6.55 -2.68
CA ILE A 59 7.74 -7.00 -1.79
C ILE A 59 8.32 -7.62 -0.51
N PRO A 60 7.58 -7.58 0.60
CA PRO A 60 7.98 -8.29 1.81
C PRO A 60 8.10 -9.80 1.57
N GLN A 61 9.13 -10.42 2.15
CA GLN A 61 9.33 -11.87 2.10
C GLN A 61 8.09 -12.64 2.55
N ALA A 62 7.41 -12.17 3.60
CA ALA A 62 6.19 -12.81 4.11
C ALA A 62 5.10 -12.89 3.04
N LEU A 63 4.88 -11.82 2.27
CA LEU A 63 3.90 -11.82 1.18
C LEU A 63 4.30 -12.79 0.07
N TYR A 64 5.58 -12.81 -0.31
CA TYR A 64 6.11 -13.76 -1.27
C TYR A 64 5.83 -15.21 -0.85
N GLN A 65 6.14 -15.57 0.40
CA GLN A 65 5.93 -16.92 0.93
C GLN A 65 4.44 -17.30 0.93
N ILE A 66 3.56 -16.41 1.39
CA ILE A 66 2.11 -16.62 1.38
C ILE A 66 1.64 -16.91 -0.04
N MET A 67 2.07 -16.12 -1.01
CA MET A 67 1.65 -16.29 -2.40
C MET A 67 2.24 -17.54 -3.06
N LYS A 68 3.47 -17.94 -2.74
CA LYS A 68 4.03 -19.22 -3.21
C LYS A 68 3.24 -20.42 -2.70
N VAL A 69 2.82 -20.39 -1.43
CA VAL A 69 1.95 -21.44 -0.86
C VAL A 69 0.58 -21.44 -1.55
N TYR A 70 -0.03 -20.25 -1.75
CA TYR A 70 -1.32 -20.12 -2.43
C TYR A 70 -1.26 -20.66 -3.87
N LEU A 71 -0.25 -20.26 -4.65
CA LEU A 71 -0.07 -20.71 -6.03
C LEU A 71 0.06 -22.25 -6.13
N LYS A 72 0.86 -22.84 -5.24
CA LYS A 72 1.05 -24.30 -5.18
C LYS A 72 -0.23 -25.03 -4.79
N LYS A 73 -0.93 -24.54 -3.76
CA LYS A 73 -2.18 -25.13 -3.25
C LYS A 73 -3.29 -25.17 -4.31
N HIS A 74 -3.36 -24.11 -5.12
CA HIS A 74 -4.39 -23.97 -6.16
C HIS A 74 -3.90 -24.38 -7.56
N GLU A 75 -2.69 -24.97 -7.68
CA GLU A 75 -2.09 -25.46 -8.92
C GLU A 75 -2.08 -24.42 -10.06
N ILE A 76 -1.88 -23.14 -9.70
CA ILE A 76 -1.96 -22.02 -10.65
C ILE A 76 -0.73 -22.02 -11.56
N GLN A 77 -0.96 -22.12 -12.86
CA GLN A 77 0.10 -22.12 -13.86
C GLN A 77 0.66 -20.71 -14.10
N PRO A 78 1.91 -20.57 -14.59
CA PRO A 78 2.58 -19.28 -14.76
C PRO A 78 1.78 -18.24 -15.54
N GLU A 79 1.09 -18.63 -16.61
CA GLU A 79 0.35 -17.72 -17.49
C GLU A 79 -1.11 -17.51 -17.08
N GLU A 80 -1.58 -18.25 -16.10
CA GLU A 80 -2.94 -18.12 -15.60
C GLU A 80 -3.11 -16.94 -14.66
N PHE A 81 -4.31 -16.34 -14.64
CA PHE A 81 -4.66 -15.38 -13.61
C PHE A 81 -4.76 -16.07 -12.25
N ILE A 82 -4.18 -15.45 -11.22
CA ILE A 82 -4.21 -15.97 -9.84
C ILE A 82 -5.64 -15.92 -9.31
N PHE A 83 -6.30 -14.79 -9.51
CA PHE A 83 -7.65 -14.54 -9.02
C PHE A 83 -8.65 -14.62 -10.18
N LYS A 84 -9.03 -15.85 -10.54
CA LYS A 84 -9.91 -16.11 -11.68
C LYS A 84 -11.37 -15.76 -11.36
N ASN A 85 -12.09 -15.36 -12.40
CA ASN A 85 -13.55 -15.37 -12.41
C ASN A 85 -14.06 -16.79 -12.77
N SER A 86 -15.38 -16.98 -12.80
CA SER A 86 -16.01 -18.28 -13.13
C SER A 86 -15.70 -18.80 -14.53
N ARG A 87 -15.22 -17.96 -15.43
CA ARG A 87 -14.87 -18.30 -16.82
C ARG A 87 -13.36 -18.49 -17.03
N GLY A 88 -12.56 -18.48 -15.95
CA GLY A 88 -11.10 -18.61 -16.01
C GLY A 88 -10.35 -17.32 -16.36
N GLY A 89 -11.03 -16.22 -16.65
CA GLY A 89 -10.44 -14.90 -16.88
C GLY A 89 -10.10 -14.18 -15.58
N ALA A 90 -9.53 -12.97 -15.70
CA ALA A 90 -9.23 -12.13 -14.55
C ALA A 90 -10.49 -11.78 -13.73
N CYS A 91 -10.34 -11.70 -12.43
CA CYS A 91 -11.38 -11.17 -11.54
C CYS A 91 -11.74 -9.74 -11.91
N LEU A 92 -13.02 -9.41 -11.87
CA LEU A 92 -13.47 -8.02 -12.06
C LEU A 92 -13.37 -7.25 -10.74
N TYR A 93 -12.95 -6.00 -10.81
CA TYR A 93 -12.89 -5.14 -9.63
C TYR A 93 -14.22 -5.03 -8.88
N GLY A 94 -15.34 -4.88 -9.62
CA GLY A 94 -16.67 -4.82 -9.03
C GLY A 94 -17.00 -6.05 -8.20
N THR A 95 -16.69 -7.25 -8.70
CA THR A 95 -16.88 -8.52 -7.99
C THR A 95 -16.01 -8.57 -6.72
N PHE A 96 -14.74 -8.22 -6.84
CA PHE A 96 -13.84 -8.17 -5.68
C PHE A 96 -14.34 -7.19 -4.61
N ARG A 97 -14.74 -5.98 -5.03
CA ARG A 97 -15.27 -4.97 -4.11
C ARG A 97 -16.54 -5.46 -3.39
N THR A 98 -17.49 -6.01 -4.11
CA THR A 98 -18.73 -6.54 -3.53
C THR A 98 -18.43 -7.64 -2.52
N GLN A 99 -17.60 -8.63 -2.88
CA GLN A 99 -17.21 -9.71 -1.98
C GLN A 99 -16.49 -9.20 -0.72
N MET A 100 -15.66 -8.18 -0.83
CA MET A 100 -15.00 -7.57 0.34
C MET A 100 -16.01 -6.85 1.25
N ILE A 101 -16.99 -6.13 0.69
CA ILE A 101 -18.05 -5.48 1.48
C ILE A 101 -18.91 -6.51 2.21
N GLU A 102 -19.29 -7.59 1.52
CA GLU A 102 -20.07 -8.69 2.12
C GLU A 102 -19.29 -9.36 3.26
N ALA A 103 -18.01 -9.70 3.04
CA ALA A 103 -17.15 -10.28 4.06
C ALA A 103 -16.96 -9.33 5.27
N CYS A 104 -16.84 -8.03 5.03
CA CYS A 104 -16.78 -7.04 6.11
C CYS A 104 -18.08 -7.01 6.92
N ARG A 105 -19.23 -7.08 6.27
CA ARG A 105 -20.55 -7.10 6.92
C ARG A 105 -20.74 -8.36 7.74
N GLU A 106 -20.49 -9.53 7.17
CA GLU A 106 -20.61 -10.83 7.83
C GLU A 106 -19.72 -10.94 9.07
N ASN A 107 -18.51 -10.41 9.00
CA ASN A 107 -17.55 -10.43 10.11
C ASN A 107 -17.65 -9.22 11.04
N LYS A 108 -18.71 -8.41 10.90
CA LYS A 108 -18.99 -7.22 11.73
C LYS A 108 -17.75 -6.31 11.87
N ILE A 109 -17.10 -6.01 10.74
CA ILE A 109 -16.03 -5.02 10.70
C ILE A 109 -16.65 -3.64 10.88
N ALA A 110 -16.14 -2.84 11.83
CA ALA A 110 -16.75 -1.56 12.24
C ALA A 110 -18.28 -1.69 12.44
N ASN A 111 -18.71 -2.70 13.20
CA ASN A 111 -20.12 -3.02 13.47
C ASN A 111 -20.99 -3.35 12.23
N GLY A 112 -20.33 -3.71 11.11
CA GLY A 112 -20.99 -4.02 9.84
C GLY A 112 -21.19 -2.81 8.92
N GLU A 113 -20.74 -1.62 9.32
CA GLU A 113 -20.90 -0.37 8.57
C GLU A 113 -19.70 -0.03 7.68
N TYR A 114 -18.61 -0.80 7.76
CA TYR A 114 -17.40 -0.53 6.98
C TYR A 114 -17.65 -0.73 5.48
N LEU A 115 -17.44 0.33 4.70
CA LEU A 115 -17.45 0.28 3.26
C LEU A 115 -16.02 0.13 2.72
N PHE A 116 -15.72 -1.03 2.16
CA PHE A 116 -14.41 -1.29 1.58
C PHE A 116 -14.14 -0.38 0.37
N GLN A 117 -13.05 0.40 0.47
CA GLN A 117 -12.53 1.26 -0.59
C GLN A 117 -11.05 0.94 -0.83
N SER A 118 -10.76 0.32 -1.96
CA SER A 118 -9.40 -0.15 -2.28
C SER A 118 -8.39 1.00 -2.39
N HIS A 119 -8.84 2.20 -2.71
CA HIS A 119 -7.98 3.37 -2.89
C HIS A 119 -7.38 3.88 -1.58
N ASP A 120 -8.08 3.72 -0.47
CA ASP A 120 -7.63 4.15 0.85
C ASP A 120 -6.33 3.46 1.28
N TYR A 121 -6.16 2.19 0.93
CA TYR A 121 -4.94 1.44 1.24
C TYR A 121 -3.73 1.97 0.47
N ARG A 122 -3.95 2.40 -0.77
CA ARG A 122 -2.91 3.02 -1.58
C ARG A 122 -2.48 4.39 -1.02
N HIS A 123 -3.43 5.18 -0.55
CA HIS A 123 -3.15 6.41 0.19
C HIS A 123 -2.34 6.12 1.45
N THR A 124 -2.75 5.13 2.23
CA THR A 124 -2.05 4.73 3.46
C THR A 124 -0.61 4.32 3.19
N VAL A 125 -0.35 3.51 2.15
CA VAL A 125 1.01 3.08 1.79
C VAL A 125 1.86 4.27 1.32
N ALA A 126 1.30 5.16 0.50
CA ALA A 126 2.01 6.36 0.07
C ALA A 126 2.41 7.25 1.25
N THR A 127 1.49 7.44 2.18
CA THR A 127 1.69 8.20 3.41
C THR A 127 2.78 7.56 4.28
N MET A 128 2.73 6.25 4.47
CA MET A 128 3.72 5.51 5.25
C MET A 128 5.13 5.64 4.65
N PHE A 129 5.27 5.54 3.33
CA PHE A 129 6.56 5.76 2.67
C PHE A 129 7.07 7.19 2.86
N TYR A 130 6.18 8.17 2.74
CA TYR A 130 6.52 9.56 2.97
C TYR A 130 6.99 9.81 4.40
N ASP A 131 6.27 9.28 5.38
CA ASP A 131 6.64 9.37 6.81
C ASP A 131 7.96 8.65 7.11
N SER A 132 8.32 7.65 6.29
CA SER A 132 9.61 6.95 6.34
C SER A 132 10.72 7.65 5.53
N HIS A 133 10.52 8.93 5.17
CA HIS A 133 11.49 9.75 4.41
C HIS A 133 11.83 9.23 3.00
N VAL A 134 10.97 8.42 2.41
CA VAL A 134 11.10 8.04 1.00
C VAL A 134 10.76 9.25 0.12
N SER A 135 11.59 9.54 -0.89
CA SER A 135 11.38 10.69 -1.77
C SER A 135 10.05 10.58 -2.52
N LEU A 136 9.41 11.73 -2.77
CA LEU A 136 8.15 11.79 -3.56
C LEU A 136 8.32 11.17 -4.95
N GLN A 137 9.48 11.36 -5.58
CA GLN A 137 9.83 10.74 -6.85
C GLN A 137 9.79 9.21 -6.75
N SER A 138 10.44 8.64 -5.73
CA SER A 138 10.45 7.20 -5.51
C SER A 138 9.06 6.64 -5.21
N ILE A 139 8.25 7.36 -4.41
CA ILE A 139 6.86 6.99 -4.11
C ILE A 139 6.02 7.01 -5.40
N ARG A 140 6.17 8.05 -6.23
CA ARG A 140 5.49 8.16 -7.52
C ARG A 140 5.84 6.98 -8.42
N ASP A 141 7.12 6.67 -8.57
CA ASP A 141 7.60 5.60 -9.43
C ASP A 141 7.16 4.22 -8.92
N TYR A 142 7.23 3.99 -7.60
CA TYR A 142 6.74 2.78 -6.96
C TYR A 142 5.23 2.56 -7.21
N LEU A 143 4.44 3.59 -6.98
CA LEU A 143 2.99 3.51 -7.18
C LEU A 143 2.62 3.52 -8.67
N GLY A 144 3.50 3.97 -9.58
CA GLY A 144 3.21 4.11 -11.00
C GLY A 144 2.20 5.23 -11.25
N HIS A 145 2.44 6.41 -10.69
CA HIS A 145 1.68 7.62 -10.99
C HIS A 145 2.26 8.32 -12.22
N THR A 146 1.41 8.70 -13.17
CA THR A 146 1.82 9.35 -14.43
C THR A 146 2.18 10.82 -14.22
N TYR A 147 1.57 11.49 -13.22
CA TYR A 147 1.72 12.91 -12.96
C TYR A 147 2.03 13.16 -11.49
N GLU A 148 2.90 14.14 -11.21
CA GLU A 148 3.17 14.63 -9.85
C GLU A 148 1.92 15.10 -9.12
N GLU A 149 0.95 15.62 -9.85
CA GLU A 149 -0.32 16.10 -9.33
C GLU A 149 -1.09 15.03 -8.55
N MET A 150 -1.03 13.77 -8.99
CA MET A 150 -1.63 12.65 -8.25
C MET A 150 -0.87 12.36 -6.95
N THR A 151 0.41 12.64 -6.90
CA THR A 151 1.22 12.52 -5.69
C THR A 151 1.00 13.73 -4.78
N ARG A 152 0.76 14.92 -5.34
CA ARG A 152 0.48 16.16 -4.60
C ARG A 152 -0.83 16.12 -3.81
N GLN A 153 -1.84 15.38 -4.23
CA GLN A 153 -3.06 15.19 -3.43
C GLN A 153 -2.78 14.54 -2.06
N TYR A 154 -1.66 13.83 -1.93
CA TYR A 154 -1.18 13.32 -0.64
C TYR A 154 -0.40 14.40 0.14
N ILE A 155 0.03 15.45 -0.54
CA ILE A 155 0.81 16.57 0.01
C ILE A 155 -0.08 17.61 0.71
N ASP A 156 -1.39 17.65 0.45
CA ASP A 156 -2.32 18.57 1.13
C ASP A 156 -2.39 18.36 2.65
N TYR A 157 -1.88 17.23 3.15
CA TYR A 157 -1.63 17.00 4.58
C TYR A 157 -0.24 17.46 5.06
N MET A 158 0.59 18.00 4.17
CA MET A 158 1.97 18.39 4.45
C MET A 158 2.16 19.47 5.50
N PRO A 159 1.40 20.60 5.53
CA PRO A 159 1.69 21.68 6.47
C PRO A 159 1.74 21.21 7.92
N GLN A 160 0.79 20.36 8.32
CA GLN A 160 0.73 19.82 9.69
C GLN A 160 1.87 18.83 9.98
N ARG A 161 2.33 18.08 8.97
CA ARG A 161 3.44 17.13 9.11
C ARG A 161 4.79 17.82 9.11
N ILE A 162 4.95 18.86 8.29
CA ILE A 162 6.15 19.69 8.30
C ILE A 162 6.27 20.41 9.64
N ALA A 163 5.17 20.95 10.18
CA ALA A 163 5.16 21.56 11.51
C ALA A 163 5.58 20.54 12.57
N LYS A 164 4.98 19.35 12.58
CA LYS A 164 5.33 18.29 13.52
C LYS A 164 6.79 17.82 13.37
N ALA A 165 7.26 17.61 12.14
CA ALA A 165 8.65 17.22 11.88
C ALA A 165 9.65 18.32 12.29
N ASN A 166 9.27 19.59 12.12
CA ASN A 166 10.07 20.70 12.61
C ASN A 166 10.10 20.72 14.14
N ASP A 167 8.97 20.54 14.80
CA ASP A 167 8.89 20.48 16.26
C ASP A 167 9.76 19.32 16.79
N GLU A 168 9.64 18.12 16.23
CA GLU A 168 10.46 16.96 16.58
C GLU A 168 11.96 17.23 16.31
N PHE A 169 12.31 17.86 15.18
CA PHE A 169 13.69 18.22 14.87
C PHE A 169 14.26 19.21 15.88
N PHE A 170 13.50 20.24 16.25
CA PHE A 170 13.92 21.22 17.24
C PHE A 170 14.01 20.64 18.65
N GLU A 171 13.12 19.72 19.02
CA GLU A 171 13.20 18.97 20.28
C GLU A 171 14.43 18.05 20.32
N MET A 172 14.75 17.35 19.24
CA MET A 172 15.93 16.48 19.13
C MET A 172 17.25 17.26 19.16
N GLN A 173 17.29 18.46 18.60
CA GLN A 173 18.48 19.33 18.64
C GLN A 173 18.72 19.98 20.04
N GLY A 174 17.89 19.59 21.03
CA GLY A 174 18.13 19.96 22.42
C GLY A 174 18.17 21.47 22.62
N SER A 175 17.09 22.15 22.33
CA SER A 175 16.82 23.49 22.86
C SER A 175 17.79 24.64 22.49
N SER A 176 18.49 24.59 21.38
CA SER A 176 19.32 25.74 21.01
C SER A 176 18.50 27.03 20.84
N LEU A 177 17.28 26.93 20.26
CA LEU A 177 16.35 28.07 20.11
C LEU A 177 15.70 28.45 21.44
N ALA A 178 15.22 27.49 22.21
CA ALA A 178 14.62 27.74 23.50
C ALA A 178 15.64 28.25 24.53
N SER A 179 16.90 27.82 24.42
CA SER A 179 17.97 28.36 25.25
C SER A 179 18.38 29.78 24.81
N TRP A 180 18.24 30.09 23.51
CA TRP A 180 18.49 31.44 22.97
C TRP A 180 17.43 32.45 23.44
N LEU A 181 16.14 32.06 23.32
CA LEU A 181 15.03 32.89 23.82
C LEU A 181 15.08 33.12 25.33
N LYS A 182 15.48 32.09 26.12
CA LYS A 182 15.71 32.26 27.57
C LYS A 182 16.92 33.14 27.94
N LYS A 183 17.86 33.32 27.02
CA LYS A 183 19.01 34.18 27.23
C LYS A 183 18.68 35.67 27.00
N GLU A 184 17.81 35.98 26.05
CA GLU A 184 17.32 37.32 25.82
C GLU A 184 16.41 37.84 26.95
N GLU A 185 15.62 36.96 27.60
CA GLU A 185 14.82 37.33 28.77
C GLU A 185 15.65 37.68 30.01
N LYS A 186 16.92 37.24 30.11
CA LYS A 186 17.82 37.54 31.22
C LYS A 186 18.70 38.75 31.00
N ASP A 187 18.89 39.18 29.77
CA ASP A 187 19.67 40.34 29.41
C ASP A 187 18.81 41.61 29.25
N GLY A 188 17.47 41.50 29.50
CA GLY A 188 16.48 42.59 29.44
C GLY A 188 16.00 43.13 30.81
N GLU A 189 16.59 42.68 31.93
CA GLU A 189 16.44 43.24 33.26
C GLU A 189 17.77 43.97 33.64
#